data_617966d1badf9ee48885468470442a57
#
_entry.id   617966d1badf9ee48885468470442a57
#
_cell.length_a   1.000
_cell.length_b   1.000
_cell.length_c   1.000
_cell.angle_alpha   90.00
_cell.angle_beta   90.00
_cell.angle_gamma   90.00
#
_symmetry.space_group_name_H-M   'P 1'
#
loop_
_entity.id
_entity.type
_entity.pdbx_description
1 polymer ?
#
loop_
_entity_poly.entity_id
_entity_poly.type
_entity_poly.pdbx_seq_one_letter_code
_entity_poly.pdbx_strand_id
1 'polypeptide(L)'
;MKNISKFYALDGKHKEQALRNINLQIAEGKITAIYGPSGCGKTSLLNIISGLDREYEGILDFKGESLKELSEVELTQFRKDNIGFVFQNFNLIPHQSVLDNVKLPLYVKDLSDKEMTRIAQEQLLGLGMEPFMAKNVKQLSGGQKQRVAIARALVNQPDMIVADEPTGSLDSQSQEMVLEVFKNLAQAGKTVLIVTHNPEVTESADVIIKMKDGEVVEEVKK
;
A
#
# COMPACT_ATOMS: atom_id res chain seq x y z
N MET A 1 -6.66 0.37 -15.69
CA MET A 1 -7.27 1.72 -15.61
C MET A 1 -7.12 2.44 -16.93
N LYS A 2 -8.12 3.30 -17.28
CA LYS A 2 -8.16 4.01 -18.55
C LYS A 2 -8.58 5.45 -18.34
N ASN A 3 -7.80 6.39 -18.92
CA ASN A 3 -8.05 7.83 -18.94
C ASN A 3 -8.30 8.46 -17.55
N ILE A 4 -7.56 8.01 -16.53
CA ILE A 4 -7.70 8.53 -15.17
C ILE A 4 -7.17 9.96 -15.11
N SER A 5 -8.05 10.89 -14.70
CA SER A 5 -7.70 12.28 -14.40
C SER A 5 -8.24 12.68 -13.03
N LYS A 6 -7.45 13.48 -12.29
CA LYS A 6 -7.80 13.95 -10.94
C LYS A 6 -7.58 15.45 -10.81
N PHE A 7 -8.56 16.12 -10.22
CA PHE A 7 -8.50 17.54 -9.92
C PHE A 7 -8.73 17.77 -8.43
N TYR A 8 -7.95 18.64 -7.83
CA TYR A 8 -8.18 19.16 -6.47
C TYR A 8 -8.63 20.60 -6.52
N ALA A 9 -9.62 20.95 -5.72
CA ALA A 9 -10.04 22.34 -5.54
C ALA A 9 -9.04 23.06 -4.62
N LEU A 10 -8.47 24.21 -5.06
CA LEU A 10 -7.54 25.00 -4.24
C LEU A 10 -8.29 26.05 -3.39
N ASP A 11 -9.21 26.79 -3.99
CA ASP A 11 -9.89 27.95 -3.34
C ASP A 11 -11.35 28.14 -3.80
N GLY A 12 -11.99 27.09 -4.26
CA GLY A 12 -13.36 27.11 -4.78
C GLY A 12 -13.51 27.66 -6.21
N LYS A 13 -12.47 28.32 -6.77
CA LYS A 13 -12.47 28.83 -8.16
C LYS A 13 -11.38 28.19 -9.02
N HIS A 14 -10.24 27.81 -8.43
CA HIS A 14 -9.15 27.20 -9.13
C HIS A 14 -9.06 25.71 -8.82
N LYS A 15 -8.79 24.92 -9.84
CA LYS A 15 -8.55 23.48 -9.72
C LYS A 15 -7.12 23.18 -10.16
N GLU A 16 -6.40 22.41 -9.36
CA GLU A 16 -5.13 21.84 -9.72
C GLU A 16 -5.33 20.44 -10.30
N GLN A 17 -4.79 20.19 -11.47
CA GLN A 17 -4.85 18.88 -12.09
C GLN A 17 -3.65 18.03 -11.62
N ALA A 18 -3.91 17.12 -10.70
CA ALA A 18 -2.90 16.24 -10.12
C ALA A 18 -2.58 15.01 -10.99
N LEU A 19 -3.55 14.53 -11.78
CA LEU A 19 -3.37 13.41 -12.71
C LEU A 19 -3.99 13.76 -14.07
N ARG A 20 -3.27 13.38 -15.15
CA ARG A 20 -3.62 13.72 -16.52
C ARG A 20 -3.68 12.46 -17.37
N ASN A 21 -4.89 12.01 -17.68
CA ASN A 21 -5.15 10.95 -18.65
C ASN A 21 -4.29 9.68 -18.45
N ILE A 22 -4.15 9.22 -17.19
CA ILE A 22 -3.35 8.05 -16.86
C ILE A 22 -3.99 6.79 -17.44
N ASN A 23 -3.20 6.06 -18.20
CA ASN A 23 -3.54 4.75 -18.73
C ASN A 23 -2.46 3.78 -18.28
N LEU A 24 -2.82 2.77 -17.47
CA LEU A 24 -1.87 1.77 -17.04
C LEU A 24 -2.57 0.48 -16.58
N GLN A 25 -1.80 -0.60 -16.53
CA GLN A 25 -2.22 -1.89 -16.02
C GLN A 25 -1.22 -2.36 -14.97
N ILE A 26 -1.73 -2.71 -13.78
CA ILE A 26 -0.92 -3.34 -12.73
C ILE A 26 -0.94 -4.85 -12.96
N ALA A 27 0.24 -5.45 -13.08
CA ALA A 27 0.38 -6.89 -13.29
C ALA A 27 0.17 -7.65 -11.97
N GLU A 28 -0.66 -8.69 -12.01
CA GLU A 28 -0.90 -9.55 -10.85
C GLU A 28 0.36 -10.35 -10.48
N GLY A 29 0.58 -10.55 -9.17
CA GLY A 29 1.70 -11.34 -8.65
C GLY A 29 3.08 -10.72 -8.91
N LYS A 30 3.13 -9.41 -9.21
CA LYS A 30 4.36 -8.68 -9.52
C LYS A 30 4.55 -7.49 -8.60
N ILE A 31 5.81 -7.03 -8.50
CA ILE A 31 6.14 -5.75 -7.89
C ILE A 31 6.10 -4.68 -8.97
N THR A 32 5.19 -3.72 -8.83
CA THR A 32 5.15 -2.52 -9.66
C THR A 32 5.60 -1.32 -8.83
N ALA A 33 6.64 -0.62 -9.28
CA ALA A 33 7.10 0.62 -8.66
C ALA A 33 6.63 1.83 -9.48
N ILE A 34 5.88 2.73 -8.85
CA ILE A 34 5.56 4.06 -9.39
C ILE A 34 6.62 5.03 -8.87
N TYR A 35 7.47 5.49 -9.77
CA TYR A 35 8.63 6.33 -9.47
C TYR A 35 8.50 7.72 -10.07
N GLY A 36 8.90 8.74 -9.32
CA GLY A 36 8.93 10.12 -9.81
C GLY A 36 9.19 11.14 -8.70
N PRO A 37 9.40 12.41 -9.04
CA PRO A 37 9.65 13.48 -8.07
C PRO A 37 8.47 13.69 -7.12
N SER A 38 8.73 14.35 -5.98
CA SER A 38 7.67 14.76 -5.06
C SER A 38 6.67 15.68 -5.77
N GLY A 39 5.38 15.52 -5.47
CA GLY A 39 4.31 16.33 -6.06
C GLY A 39 3.86 15.90 -7.47
N CYS A 40 4.46 14.88 -8.11
CA CYS A 40 4.06 14.48 -9.46
C CYS A 40 2.77 13.64 -9.55
N GLY A 41 2.00 13.48 -8.44
CA GLY A 41 0.72 12.79 -8.45
C GLY A 41 0.74 11.32 -7.98
N LYS A 42 1.88 10.76 -7.55
CA LYS A 42 2.00 9.35 -7.15
C LYS A 42 1.02 8.92 -6.05
N THR A 43 0.96 9.67 -4.94
CA THR A 43 0.05 9.38 -3.83
C THR A 43 -1.42 9.54 -4.25
N SER A 44 -1.75 10.51 -5.11
CA SER A 44 -3.09 10.65 -5.68
C SER A 44 -3.48 9.43 -6.50
N LEU A 45 -2.57 8.94 -7.35
CA LEU A 45 -2.79 7.73 -8.13
C LEU A 45 -2.96 6.49 -7.24
N LEU A 46 -2.12 6.34 -6.22
CA LEU A 46 -2.19 5.28 -5.24
C LEU A 46 -3.54 5.29 -4.48
N ASN A 47 -4.01 6.46 -4.06
CA ASN A 47 -5.31 6.60 -3.37
C ASN A 47 -6.49 6.21 -4.28
N ILE A 48 -6.43 6.52 -5.57
CA ILE A 48 -7.44 6.09 -6.54
C ILE A 48 -7.41 4.57 -6.72
N ILE A 49 -6.23 3.98 -6.99
CA ILE A 49 -6.05 2.54 -7.20
C ILE A 49 -6.56 1.73 -6.01
N SER A 50 -6.33 2.22 -4.81
CA SER A 50 -6.74 1.56 -3.57
C SER A 50 -8.19 1.81 -3.16
N GLY A 51 -8.93 2.63 -3.92
CA GLY A 51 -10.32 2.98 -3.61
C GLY A 51 -10.46 3.92 -2.40
N LEU A 52 -9.41 4.64 -2.01
CA LEU A 52 -9.50 5.71 -0.98
C LEU A 52 -10.04 7.01 -1.55
N ASP A 53 -9.76 7.30 -2.82
CA ASP A 53 -10.27 8.48 -3.52
C ASP A 53 -11.18 8.06 -4.67
N ARG A 54 -12.43 8.53 -4.65
CA ARG A 54 -13.46 8.26 -5.66
C ARG A 54 -13.66 9.39 -6.65
N GLU A 55 -13.13 10.57 -6.34
CA GLU A 55 -13.32 11.77 -7.16
C GLU A 55 -12.29 11.82 -8.28
N TYR A 56 -12.47 11.01 -9.30
CA TYR A 56 -11.65 10.99 -10.51
C TYR A 56 -12.50 10.82 -11.75
N GLU A 57 -11.97 11.22 -12.90
CA GLU A 57 -12.51 10.91 -14.21
C GLU A 57 -11.84 9.66 -14.78
N GLY A 58 -12.53 8.96 -15.69
CA GLY A 58 -12.02 7.73 -16.31
C GLY A 58 -12.58 6.46 -15.69
N ILE A 59 -11.94 5.32 -16.00
CA ILE A 59 -12.37 3.97 -15.63
C ILE A 59 -11.25 3.28 -14.85
N LEU A 60 -11.58 2.76 -13.68
CA LEU A 60 -10.72 1.91 -12.86
C LEU A 60 -11.44 0.58 -12.61
N ASP A 61 -10.87 -0.48 -13.16
CA ASP A 61 -11.34 -1.84 -12.94
C ASP A 61 -10.32 -2.60 -12.07
N PHE A 62 -10.83 -3.34 -11.12
CA PHE A 62 -10.07 -4.30 -10.33
C PHE A 62 -10.64 -5.70 -10.58
N LYS A 63 -9.85 -6.57 -11.23
CA LYS A 63 -10.26 -7.93 -11.61
C LYS A 63 -11.59 -8.00 -12.39
N GLY A 64 -11.86 -6.96 -13.21
CA GLY A 64 -13.08 -6.88 -14.03
C GLY A 64 -14.27 -6.19 -13.34
N GLU A 65 -14.12 -5.74 -12.09
CA GLU A 65 -15.13 -4.97 -11.37
C GLU A 65 -14.78 -3.49 -11.37
N SER A 66 -15.75 -2.63 -11.74
CA SER A 66 -15.56 -1.18 -11.77
C SER A 66 -15.67 -0.60 -10.36
N LEU A 67 -14.58 -0.05 -9.83
CA LEU A 67 -14.58 0.55 -8.48
C LEU A 67 -15.43 1.82 -8.40
N LYS A 68 -15.68 2.47 -9.53
CA LYS A 68 -16.48 3.70 -9.58
C LYS A 68 -17.97 3.44 -9.35
N GLU A 69 -18.44 2.24 -9.69
CA GLU A 69 -19.85 1.84 -9.57
C GLU A 69 -20.21 1.34 -8.16
N LEU A 70 -19.21 1.03 -7.33
CA LEU A 70 -19.42 0.55 -5.97
C LEU A 70 -20.00 1.66 -5.07
N SER A 71 -20.97 1.32 -4.23
CA SER A 71 -21.40 2.15 -3.11
C SER A 71 -20.28 2.31 -2.06
N GLU A 72 -20.44 3.26 -1.13
CA GLU A 72 -19.44 3.44 -0.03
C GLU A 72 -19.27 2.18 0.83
N VAL A 73 -20.34 1.44 1.06
CA VAL A 73 -20.30 0.20 1.83
C VAL A 73 -19.51 -0.88 1.07
N GLU A 74 -19.83 -1.07 -0.21
CA GLU A 74 -19.13 -2.04 -1.07
C GLU A 74 -17.66 -1.68 -1.26
N LEU A 75 -17.34 -0.40 -1.44
CA LEU A 75 -15.95 0.05 -1.56
C LEU A 75 -15.17 -0.12 -0.24
N THR A 76 -15.82 0.04 0.90
CA THR A 76 -15.24 -0.25 2.20
C THR A 76 -14.95 -1.75 2.36
N GLN A 77 -15.89 -2.60 1.92
CA GLN A 77 -15.69 -4.05 1.91
C GLN A 77 -14.59 -4.44 0.91
N PHE A 78 -14.57 -3.85 -0.27
CA PHE A 78 -13.51 -4.02 -1.27
C PHE A 78 -12.13 -3.74 -0.67
N ARG A 79 -11.92 -2.56 -0.04
CA ARG A 79 -10.65 -2.22 0.60
C ARG A 79 -10.24 -3.23 1.66
N LYS A 80 -11.19 -3.64 2.50
CA LYS A 80 -10.96 -4.60 3.59
C LYS A 80 -10.49 -5.96 3.08
N ASP A 81 -11.04 -6.42 1.95
CA ASP A 81 -10.78 -7.77 1.45
C ASP A 81 -9.60 -7.80 0.47
N ASN A 82 -9.38 -6.73 -0.29
CA ASN A 82 -8.45 -6.76 -1.41
C ASN A 82 -7.18 -5.92 -1.20
N ILE A 83 -7.19 -4.94 -0.30
CA ILE A 83 -6.09 -3.96 -0.20
C ILE A 83 -5.42 -4.01 1.19
N GLY A 84 -4.11 -4.25 1.21
CA GLY A 84 -3.27 -4.08 2.38
C GLY A 84 -2.45 -2.78 2.28
N PHE A 85 -2.65 -1.84 3.21
CA PHE A 85 -1.95 -0.55 3.19
C PHE A 85 -0.70 -0.54 4.06
N VAL A 86 0.42 -0.06 3.47
CA VAL A 86 1.70 0.19 4.15
C VAL A 86 2.07 1.66 3.95
N PHE A 87 2.11 2.44 5.03
CA PHE A 87 2.36 3.87 5.02
C PHE A 87 3.80 4.22 5.35
N GLN A 88 4.29 5.34 4.84
CA GLN A 88 5.62 5.89 5.13
C GLN A 88 5.86 6.10 6.63
N ASN A 89 4.88 6.64 7.35
CA ASN A 89 4.94 6.91 8.79
C ASN A 89 4.43 5.75 9.66
N PHE A 90 4.39 4.52 9.10
CA PHE A 90 3.91 3.29 9.74
C PHE A 90 2.44 3.34 10.18
N ASN A 91 1.92 4.48 10.60
CA ASN A 91 0.57 4.70 11.16
C ASN A 91 0.19 3.65 12.23
N LEU A 92 1.14 3.31 13.11
CA LEU A 92 0.91 2.43 14.25
C LEU A 92 0.36 3.23 15.43
N ILE A 93 -0.51 2.60 16.23
CA ILE A 93 -1.04 3.21 17.45
C ILE A 93 0.04 3.16 18.54
N PRO A 94 0.60 4.32 18.96
CA PRO A 94 1.84 4.36 19.71
C PRO A 94 1.78 3.75 21.13
N HIS A 95 0.59 3.65 21.71
CA HIS A 95 0.39 3.17 23.08
C HIS A 95 -0.07 1.70 23.15
N GLN A 96 -0.24 1.06 22.00
CA GLN A 96 -0.60 -0.35 21.91
C GLN A 96 0.63 -1.24 21.71
N SER A 97 0.45 -2.53 22.01
CA SER A 97 1.46 -3.55 21.71
C SER A 97 1.58 -3.77 20.19
N VAL A 98 2.65 -4.46 19.79
CA VAL A 98 2.84 -4.93 18.41
C VAL A 98 1.66 -5.81 17.99
N LEU A 99 1.28 -6.78 18.83
CA LEU A 99 0.17 -7.70 18.56
C LEU A 99 -1.16 -6.96 18.38
N ASP A 100 -1.48 -6.01 19.27
CA ASP A 100 -2.73 -5.25 19.18
C ASP A 100 -2.78 -4.39 17.92
N ASN A 101 -1.67 -3.77 17.51
CA ASN A 101 -1.60 -3.04 16.24
C ASN A 101 -1.90 -3.91 15.03
N VAL A 102 -1.42 -5.16 15.02
CA VAL A 102 -1.65 -6.08 13.91
C VAL A 102 -3.09 -6.62 13.94
N LYS A 103 -3.73 -6.74 15.09
CA LYS A 103 -5.14 -7.16 15.22
C LYS A 103 -6.14 -6.10 14.71
N LEU A 104 -5.77 -4.82 14.61
CA LEU A 104 -6.70 -3.73 14.31
C LEU A 104 -7.64 -3.98 13.12
N PRO A 105 -7.17 -4.44 11.94
CA PRO A 105 -8.06 -4.67 10.81
C PRO A 105 -9.03 -5.85 11.00
N LEU A 106 -8.80 -6.69 12.01
CA LEU A 106 -9.64 -7.85 12.29
C LEU A 106 -10.86 -7.52 13.15
N TYR A 107 -10.87 -6.40 13.89
CA TYR A 107 -11.99 -6.01 14.76
C TYR A 107 -13.32 -5.78 14.03
N VAL A 108 -13.27 -5.57 12.73
CA VAL A 108 -14.46 -5.41 11.87
C VAL A 108 -14.96 -6.73 11.28
N LYS A 109 -14.33 -7.86 11.67
CA LYS A 109 -14.76 -9.22 11.31
C LYS A 109 -15.45 -9.87 12.50
N ASP A 110 -16.36 -10.79 12.24
CA ASP A 110 -17.00 -11.61 13.29
C ASP A 110 -16.05 -12.75 13.70
N LEU A 111 -14.99 -12.38 14.44
CA LEU A 111 -13.94 -13.28 14.93
C LEU A 111 -13.80 -13.14 16.44
N SER A 112 -13.59 -14.27 17.11
CA SER A 112 -13.21 -14.26 18.53
C SER A 112 -11.82 -13.64 18.73
N ASP A 113 -11.56 -13.10 19.94
CA ASP A 113 -10.22 -12.54 20.26
C ASP A 113 -9.10 -13.58 20.11
N LYS A 114 -9.39 -14.85 20.40
CA LYS A 114 -8.45 -15.97 20.22
C LYS A 114 -8.09 -16.17 18.75
N GLU A 115 -9.06 -16.10 17.84
CA GLU A 115 -8.83 -16.22 16.39
C GLU A 115 -8.06 -15.02 15.85
N MET A 116 -8.45 -13.80 16.23
CA MET A 116 -7.73 -12.59 15.87
C MET A 116 -6.26 -12.65 16.32
N THR A 117 -6.04 -13.12 17.56
CA THR A 117 -4.69 -13.28 18.11
C THR A 117 -3.88 -14.29 17.31
N ARG A 118 -4.45 -15.46 16.98
CA ARG A 118 -3.77 -16.48 16.17
C ARG A 118 -3.38 -15.94 14.80
N ILE A 119 -4.30 -15.30 14.09
CA ILE A 119 -4.05 -14.71 12.76
C ILE A 119 -2.92 -13.67 12.83
N ALA A 120 -2.97 -12.76 13.81
CA ALA A 120 -1.97 -11.72 13.96
C ALA A 120 -0.58 -12.30 14.32
N GLN A 121 -0.54 -13.33 15.18
CA GLN A 121 0.70 -14.03 15.53
C GLN A 121 1.34 -14.72 14.32
N GLU A 122 0.56 -15.38 13.47
CA GLU A 122 1.03 -16.03 12.24
C GLU A 122 1.70 -14.99 11.31
N GLN A 123 1.11 -13.82 11.12
CA GLN A 123 1.70 -12.76 10.29
C GLN A 123 3.00 -12.20 10.91
N LEU A 124 3.02 -12.00 12.22
CA LEU A 124 4.21 -11.51 12.92
C LEU A 124 5.35 -12.53 12.90
N LEU A 125 5.04 -13.83 13.03
CA LEU A 125 6.02 -14.92 12.93
C LEU A 125 6.66 -14.93 11.53
N GLY A 126 5.87 -14.85 10.47
CA GLY A 126 6.34 -14.81 9.08
C GLY A 126 7.28 -13.63 8.76
N LEU A 127 7.24 -12.58 9.58
CA LEU A 127 8.07 -11.37 9.44
C LEU A 127 9.19 -11.27 10.49
N GLY A 128 9.44 -12.34 11.28
CA GLY A 128 10.47 -12.36 12.31
C GLY A 128 10.21 -11.40 13.47
N MET A 129 8.93 -11.11 13.75
CA MET A 129 8.51 -10.18 14.81
C MET A 129 7.99 -10.87 16.08
N GLU A 130 8.07 -12.19 16.16
CA GLU A 130 7.63 -12.99 17.31
C GLU A 130 8.19 -12.50 18.65
N PRO A 131 9.51 -12.19 18.81
CA PRO A 131 10.08 -11.76 20.08
C PRO A 131 9.57 -10.38 20.56
N PHE A 132 8.86 -9.66 19.68
CA PHE A 132 8.42 -8.29 19.92
C PHE A 132 6.91 -8.16 20.14
N MET A 133 6.13 -9.24 20.03
CA MET A 133 4.65 -9.21 20.03
C MET A 133 4.04 -8.46 21.22
N ALA A 134 4.61 -8.66 22.42
CA ALA A 134 4.14 -8.00 23.65
C ALA A 134 4.73 -6.59 23.86
N LYS A 135 5.73 -6.19 23.06
CA LYS A 135 6.36 -4.87 23.23
C LYS A 135 5.45 -3.77 22.74
N ASN A 136 5.59 -2.59 23.36
CA ASN A 136 5.00 -1.37 22.84
C ASN A 136 5.74 -0.94 21.57
N VAL A 137 5.01 -0.49 20.54
CA VAL A 137 5.60 -0.10 19.25
C VAL A 137 6.57 1.07 19.33
N LYS A 138 6.51 1.89 20.39
CA LYS A 138 7.50 2.95 20.66
C LYS A 138 8.91 2.42 20.91
N GLN A 139 9.03 1.19 21.38
CA GLN A 139 10.30 0.53 21.70
C GLN A 139 10.99 -0.10 20.49
N LEU A 140 10.38 0.01 19.30
CA LEU A 140 10.84 -0.62 18.07
C LEU A 140 11.71 0.35 17.24
N SER A 141 12.69 -0.20 16.52
CA SER A 141 13.40 0.50 15.46
C SER A 141 12.48 0.82 14.29
N GLY A 142 12.91 1.70 13.35
CA GLY A 142 12.16 2.02 12.13
C GLY A 142 11.82 0.78 11.31
N GLY A 143 12.80 -0.08 11.01
CA GLY A 143 12.58 -1.30 10.26
C GLY A 143 11.67 -2.31 10.96
N GLN A 144 11.72 -2.40 12.31
CA GLN A 144 10.78 -3.21 13.08
C GLN A 144 9.35 -2.67 12.99
N LYS A 145 9.17 -1.35 13.11
CA LYS A 145 7.85 -0.70 12.94
C LYS A 145 7.28 -0.95 11.56
N GLN A 146 8.11 -0.88 10.52
CA GLN A 146 7.67 -1.15 9.14
C GLN A 146 7.22 -2.60 8.97
N ARG A 147 7.94 -3.58 9.52
CA ARG A 147 7.51 -4.99 9.49
C ARG A 147 6.20 -5.20 10.24
N VAL A 148 5.95 -4.51 11.35
CA VAL A 148 4.65 -4.52 12.04
C VAL A 148 3.55 -3.91 11.16
N ALA A 149 3.81 -2.81 10.45
CA ALA A 149 2.86 -2.21 9.52
C ALA A 149 2.54 -3.15 8.35
N ILE A 150 3.54 -3.88 7.83
CA ILE A 150 3.33 -4.91 6.80
C ILE A 150 2.52 -6.08 7.37
N ALA A 151 2.83 -6.58 8.59
CA ALA A 151 2.04 -7.63 9.23
C ALA A 151 0.57 -7.23 9.34
N ARG A 152 0.30 -6.00 9.79
CA ARG A 152 -1.05 -5.43 9.88
C ARG A 152 -1.75 -5.38 8.52
N ALA A 153 -1.03 -5.04 7.46
CA ALA A 153 -1.57 -5.00 6.10
C ALA A 153 -1.96 -6.41 5.59
N LEU A 154 -1.31 -7.46 6.09
CA LEU A 154 -1.47 -8.84 5.61
C LEU A 154 -2.55 -9.65 6.35
N VAL A 155 -3.04 -9.23 7.52
CA VAL A 155 -3.96 -10.04 8.35
C VAL A 155 -5.27 -10.39 7.66
N ASN A 156 -5.73 -9.57 6.72
CA ASN A 156 -6.93 -9.84 5.92
C ASN A 156 -6.63 -10.65 4.65
N GLN A 157 -5.40 -11.06 4.43
CA GLN A 157 -4.94 -11.80 3.24
C GLN A 157 -5.26 -11.08 1.92
N PRO A 158 -5.00 -9.77 1.81
CA PRO A 158 -5.38 -8.99 0.63
C PRO A 158 -4.74 -9.52 -0.65
N ASP A 159 -5.36 -9.22 -1.79
CA ASP A 159 -4.81 -9.55 -3.11
C ASP A 159 -3.67 -8.59 -3.51
N MET A 160 -3.76 -7.33 -3.06
CA MET A 160 -2.78 -6.28 -3.38
C MET A 160 -2.27 -5.59 -2.11
N ILE A 161 -0.95 -5.44 -2.05
CA ILE A 161 -0.28 -4.59 -1.07
C ILE A 161 0.05 -3.26 -1.75
N VAL A 162 -0.37 -2.18 -1.13
CA VAL A 162 -0.16 -0.80 -1.60
C VAL A 162 0.74 -0.10 -0.59
N ALA A 163 1.92 0.34 -1.01
CA ALA A 163 2.93 0.92 -0.15
C ALA A 163 3.31 2.34 -0.62
N ASP A 164 3.10 3.33 0.26
CA ASP A 164 3.49 4.73 0.02
C ASP A 164 4.80 5.02 0.73
N GLU A 165 5.90 5.21 -0.04
CA GLU A 165 7.26 5.48 0.44
C GLU A 165 7.71 4.53 1.58
N PRO A 166 7.58 3.19 1.44
CA PRO A 166 7.71 2.27 2.56
C PRO A 166 9.10 2.18 3.16
N THR A 167 10.11 2.76 2.53
CA THR A 167 11.52 2.74 2.96
C THR A 167 12.07 4.12 3.25
N GLY A 168 11.31 5.19 3.02
CA GLY A 168 11.79 6.57 3.06
C GLY A 168 12.32 7.07 4.42
N SER A 169 11.98 6.38 5.53
CA SER A 169 12.45 6.71 6.88
C SER A 169 13.37 5.65 7.50
N LEU A 170 13.90 4.72 6.66
CA LEU A 170 14.69 3.59 7.13
C LEU A 170 16.17 3.75 6.79
N ASP A 171 17.04 3.16 7.62
CA ASP A 171 18.44 2.93 7.27
C ASP A 171 18.56 1.88 6.16
N SER A 172 19.70 1.83 5.46
CA SER A 172 19.91 0.96 4.28
C SER A 172 19.67 -0.52 4.59
N GLN A 173 20.11 -1.01 5.75
CA GLN A 173 19.93 -2.41 6.15
C GLN A 173 18.43 -2.73 6.38
N SER A 174 17.71 -1.84 7.05
CA SER A 174 16.26 -1.97 7.26
C SER A 174 15.49 -1.88 5.94
N GLN A 175 15.94 -1.03 5.02
CA GLN A 175 15.36 -0.91 3.67
C GLN A 175 15.50 -2.23 2.89
N GLU A 176 16.69 -2.81 2.83
CA GLU A 176 16.91 -4.11 2.16
C GLU A 176 16.00 -5.20 2.71
N MET A 177 15.89 -5.30 4.05
CA MET A 177 15.00 -6.27 4.70
C MET A 177 13.53 -6.08 4.32
N VAL A 178 13.06 -4.84 4.23
CA VAL A 178 11.67 -4.53 3.83
C VAL A 178 11.44 -4.85 2.35
N LEU A 179 12.38 -4.54 1.47
CA LEU A 179 12.28 -4.88 0.05
C LEU A 179 12.28 -6.39 -0.17
N GLU A 180 13.05 -7.16 0.61
CA GLU A 180 13.03 -8.61 0.57
C GLU A 180 11.66 -9.18 0.99
N VAL A 181 11.02 -8.59 2.00
CA VAL A 181 9.64 -8.96 2.37
C VAL A 181 8.69 -8.77 1.18
N PHE A 182 8.75 -7.63 0.47
CA PHE A 182 7.90 -7.41 -0.71
C PHE A 182 8.21 -8.39 -1.85
N LYS A 183 9.47 -8.75 -2.08
CA LYS A 183 9.84 -9.79 -3.05
C LYS A 183 9.22 -11.14 -2.70
N ASN A 184 9.32 -11.56 -1.44
CA ASN A 184 8.75 -12.81 -0.97
C ASN A 184 7.22 -12.82 -1.11
N LEU A 185 6.54 -11.69 -0.86
CA LEU A 185 5.10 -11.56 -1.06
C LEU A 185 4.71 -11.70 -2.54
N ALA A 186 5.46 -11.08 -3.44
CA ALA A 186 5.22 -11.21 -4.89
C ALA A 186 5.45 -12.64 -5.38
N GLN A 187 6.53 -13.30 -4.92
CA GLN A 187 6.79 -14.71 -5.21
C GLN A 187 5.69 -15.65 -4.68
N ALA A 188 5.03 -15.27 -3.58
CA ALA A 188 3.86 -15.96 -3.06
C ALA A 188 2.55 -15.60 -3.80
N GLY A 189 2.62 -14.86 -4.92
CA GLY A 189 1.49 -14.51 -5.77
C GLY A 189 0.74 -13.25 -5.38
N LYS A 190 1.19 -12.48 -4.38
CA LYS A 190 0.59 -11.19 -4.04
C LYS A 190 1.03 -10.09 -5.01
N THR A 191 0.11 -9.22 -5.39
CA THR A 191 0.44 -8.03 -6.16
C THR A 191 0.98 -6.96 -5.22
N VAL A 192 2.12 -6.35 -5.55
CA VAL A 192 2.75 -5.31 -4.72
C VAL A 192 2.90 -4.03 -5.55
N LEU A 193 2.26 -2.95 -5.10
CA LEU A 193 2.37 -1.62 -5.68
C LEU A 193 3.13 -0.71 -4.73
N ILE A 194 4.30 -0.22 -5.14
CA ILE A 194 5.14 0.68 -4.34
C ILE A 194 5.19 2.04 -5.02
N VAL A 195 4.85 3.08 -4.28
CA VAL A 195 5.09 4.47 -4.69
C VAL A 195 6.36 4.96 -4.02
N THR A 196 7.29 5.52 -4.79
CA THR A 196 8.57 6.00 -4.25
C THR A 196 9.23 7.07 -5.11
N HIS A 197 10.12 7.84 -4.49
CA HIS A 197 11.09 8.68 -5.18
C HIS A 197 12.53 8.12 -5.06
N ASN A 198 12.71 6.97 -4.36
CA ASN A 198 14.00 6.32 -4.20
C ASN A 198 14.28 5.39 -5.39
N PRO A 199 15.35 5.62 -6.19
CA PRO A 199 15.69 4.76 -7.33
C PRO A 199 16.08 3.33 -6.92
N GLU A 200 16.65 3.11 -5.73
CA GLU A 200 17.03 1.77 -5.24
C GLU A 200 15.81 0.82 -5.13
N VAL A 201 14.64 1.36 -4.77
CA VAL A 201 13.39 0.57 -4.72
C VAL A 201 13.03 0.04 -6.10
N THR A 202 13.30 0.82 -7.17
CA THR A 202 12.97 0.41 -8.55
C THR A 202 13.80 -0.78 -9.01
N GLU A 203 14.99 -1.00 -8.42
CA GLU A 203 15.83 -2.17 -8.75
C GLU A 203 15.15 -3.48 -8.37
N SER A 204 14.33 -3.45 -7.34
CA SER A 204 13.57 -4.61 -6.82
C SER A 204 12.23 -4.84 -7.53
N ALA A 205 11.80 -3.92 -8.41
CA ALA A 205 10.53 -4.01 -9.10
C ALA A 205 10.62 -4.80 -10.42
N ASP A 206 9.56 -5.55 -10.75
CA ASP A 206 9.37 -6.20 -12.05
C ASP A 206 8.93 -5.20 -13.13
N VAL A 207 8.11 -4.21 -12.71
CA VAL A 207 7.58 -3.15 -13.56
C VAL A 207 7.87 -1.79 -12.92
N ILE A 208 8.41 -0.86 -13.70
CA ILE A 208 8.66 0.51 -13.26
C ILE A 208 7.81 1.45 -14.09
N ILE A 209 6.98 2.24 -13.41
CA ILE A 209 6.15 3.28 -14.03
C ILE A 209 6.74 4.63 -13.60
N LYS A 210 7.31 5.37 -14.55
CA LYS A 210 7.84 6.69 -14.27
C LYS A 210 6.76 7.75 -14.46
N MET A 211 6.57 8.58 -13.43
CA MET A 211 5.63 9.69 -13.44
C MET A 211 6.33 11.03 -13.37
N LYS A 212 5.79 12.00 -14.11
CA LYS A 212 6.20 13.41 -14.07
C LYS A 212 4.97 14.28 -14.36
N ASP A 213 4.80 15.36 -13.59
CA ASP A 213 3.77 16.39 -13.80
C ASP A 213 2.33 15.84 -14.01
N GLY A 214 1.99 14.76 -13.28
CA GLY A 214 0.68 14.10 -13.34
C GLY A 214 0.49 13.12 -14.50
N GLU A 215 1.53 12.80 -15.24
CA GLU A 215 1.50 11.90 -16.40
C GLU A 215 2.43 10.70 -16.21
N VAL A 216 2.11 9.58 -16.85
CA VAL A 216 3.03 8.45 -17.05
C VAL A 216 3.91 8.76 -18.25
N VAL A 217 5.21 8.89 -18.02
CA VAL A 217 6.17 9.23 -19.07
C VAL A 217 6.92 8.01 -19.62
N GLU A 218 7.01 6.95 -18.84
CA GLU A 218 7.70 5.72 -19.24
C GLU A 218 7.18 4.51 -18.45
N GLU A 219 7.09 3.35 -19.11
CA GLU A 219 6.85 2.05 -18.48
C GLU A 219 7.98 1.10 -18.90
N VAL A 220 8.68 0.53 -17.91
CA VAL A 220 9.78 -0.43 -18.10
C VAL A 220 9.39 -1.75 -17.46
N LYS A 221 9.42 -2.85 -18.21
CA LYS A 221 9.23 -4.24 -17.74
C LYS A 221 10.59 -4.94 -17.75
N LYS A 222 10.93 -5.58 -16.63
CA LYS A 222 12.15 -6.38 -16.49
C LYS A 222 11.89 -7.86 -16.77
#